data_a85725b595676f20c470ef18e32f3959
#
_entry.id   a85725b595676f20c470ef18e32f3959
#
_cell.length_a   1.000
_cell.length_b   1.000
_cell.length_c   1.000
_cell.angle_alpha   90.00
_cell.angle_beta   90.00
_cell.angle_gamma   90.00
#
_symmetry.space_group_name_H-M   'P 1'
#
loop_
_entity.id
_entity.type
_entity.pdbx_description
1 polymer ?
#
loop_
_entity_poly.entity_id
_entity_poly.type
_entity_poly.pdbx_seq_one_letter_code
_entity_poly.pdbx_strand_id
1 'polypeptide(L)'
;MWASAALLFFLQSADYTTEGLKALDAAKYDQAADLFGKAVAADPKDYAAHFHLALSYTMLKRDADSLAEYKKVLELKPGLYEAELNAGILLIRDKEPADAVPYLQQAVDQKPKEFRPKLYWAQALLDSGDLAKAEQQYRAALDLDAKSAAAELGLAHALAKQDRLADAVPHFRAAAQLDPNYRDGLLELAGLFEKNHQNAEAIAIYQEFPENAAAQEHVGQLLLESKHSADAIAPLEAAMQKDPTAANRLALATAYLFEKQFAKALPLLDQSVAAEPGNYSLHMMYGRGLRDSKKYDPAAQQFFQATKLKPDSREAWNELAGMLYMLEKFPESLGALDRAHQLGDDTPANYYFHAITYDKLRALKPALDYYREFLARSKGEFPDEEWKARQRAKLLDRELSKR
;
A
#
# COMPACT_ATOMS: atom_id res chain seq x y z
N MET A 1 6.95 24.71 69.63
CA MET A 1 6.71 23.35 69.04
C MET A 1 6.52 23.34 67.52
N TRP A 2 5.81 24.27 66.89
CA TRP A 2 5.59 24.26 65.44
C TRP A 2 6.83 24.56 64.57
N ALA A 3 7.71 25.48 65.05
CA ALA A 3 8.94 25.83 64.32
C ALA A 3 9.96 24.68 64.28
N SER A 4 10.04 23.88 65.35
CA SER A 4 10.97 22.75 65.41
C SER A 4 10.58 21.56 64.60
N ALA A 5 9.24 21.32 64.39
CA ALA A 5 8.73 20.27 63.53
C ALA A 5 8.97 20.64 62.06
N ALA A 6 8.71 21.91 61.67
CA ALA A 6 8.97 22.38 60.27
C ALA A 6 10.47 22.29 59.93
N LEU A 7 11.37 22.61 60.85
CA LEU A 7 12.84 22.51 60.63
C LEU A 7 13.29 21.05 60.46
N LEU A 8 12.72 20.10 61.21
CA LEU A 8 12.97 18.67 61.06
C LEU A 8 12.51 18.13 59.68
N PHE A 9 11.36 18.54 59.21
CA PHE A 9 10.83 18.16 57.87
C PHE A 9 11.73 18.70 56.75
N PHE A 10 12.21 19.94 56.84
CA PHE A 10 13.15 20.53 55.86
C PHE A 10 14.50 19.81 55.84
N LEU A 11 15.05 19.44 56.97
CA LEU A 11 16.31 18.68 57.06
C LEU A 11 16.15 17.27 56.45
N GLN A 12 15.03 16.63 56.70
CA GLN A 12 14.73 15.30 56.18
C GLN A 12 14.46 15.29 54.66
N SER A 13 13.80 16.32 54.13
CA SER A 13 13.64 16.52 52.69
C SER A 13 14.97 16.71 51.97
N ALA A 14 15.89 17.51 52.55
CA ALA A 14 17.23 17.74 52.00
C ALA A 14 18.08 16.46 51.97
N ASP A 15 17.95 15.57 52.96
CA ASP A 15 18.61 14.27 52.95
C ASP A 15 18.10 13.35 51.84
N TYR A 16 16.76 13.25 51.66
CA TYR A 16 16.18 12.44 50.60
C TYR A 16 16.54 12.97 49.22
N THR A 17 16.57 14.27 49.00
CA THR A 17 17.00 14.89 47.74
C THR A 17 18.45 14.57 47.43
N THR A 18 19.35 14.69 48.44
CA THR A 18 20.78 14.39 48.28
C THR A 18 21.02 12.92 47.93
N GLU A 19 20.38 11.99 48.64
CA GLU A 19 20.49 10.55 48.36
C GLU A 19 19.82 10.18 47.02
N GLY A 20 18.72 10.83 46.69
CA GLY A 20 18.04 10.68 45.39
C GLY A 20 18.92 11.07 44.19
N LEU A 21 19.65 12.19 44.29
CA LEU A 21 20.62 12.62 43.29
C LEU A 21 21.75 11.59 43.11
N LYS A 22 22.31 11.06 44.20
CA LYS A 22 23.32 10.00 44.17
C LYS A 22 22.77 8.72 43.47
N ALA A 23 21.52 8.36 43.75
CA ALA A 23 20.88 7.21 43.09
C ALA A 23 20.65 7.46 41.61
N LEU A 24 20.26 8.68 41.23
CA LEU A 24 20.07 9.08 39.82
C LEU A 24 21.41 9.04 39.07
N ASP A 25 22.47 9.59 39.62
CA ASP A 25 23.83 9.55 39.06
C ASP A 25 24.37 8.12 38.91
N ALA A 26 23.97 7.22 39.81
CA ALA A 26 24.29 5.81 39.76
C ALA A 26 23.34 5.01 38.81
N ALA A 27 22.46 5.67 38.09
CA ALA A 27 21.43 5.07 37.21
C ALA A 27 20.48 4.08 37.93
N LYS A 28 20.31 4.24 39.27
CA LYS A 28 19.39 3.47 40.12
C LYS A 28 18.03 4.16 40.16
N TYR A 29 17.34 4.17 39.02
CA TYR A 29 16.16 5.01 38.79
C TYR A 29 14.97 4.68 39.71
N ASP A 30 14.74 3.40 40.06
CA ASP A 30 13.70 3.02 41.03
C ASP A 30 14.01 3.58 42.44
N GLN A 31 15.26 3.48 42.86
CA GLN A 31 15.69 4.03 44.14
C GLN A 31 15.63 5.55 44.15
N ALA A 32 15.98 6.20 43.02
CA ALA A 32 15.87 7.65 42.89
C ALA A 32 14.40 8.08 42.99
N ALA A 33 13.48 7.39 42.28
CA ALA A 33 12.05 7.68 42.34
C ALA A 33 11.46 7.53 43.74
N ASP A 34 11.84 6.49 44.50
CA ASP A 34 11.40 6.32 45.90
C ASP A 34 11.90 7.46 46.81
N LEU A 35 13.17 7.84 46.65
CA LEU A 35 13.80 8.91 47.48
C LEU A 35 13.20 10.29 47.13
N PHE A 36 13.05 10.62 45.85
CA PHE A 36 12.40 11.88 45.45
C PHE A 36 10.90 11.89 45.80
N GLY A 37 10.22 10.76 45.75
CA GLY A 37 8.85 10.63 46.24
C GLY A 37 8.73 10.97 47.75
N LYS A 38 9.69 10.52 48.55
CA LYS A 38 9.76 10.89 49.97
C LYS A 38 10.09 12.37 50.17
N ALA A 39 10.96 12.96 49.33
CA ALA A 39 11.26 14.37 49.35
C ALA A 39 10.02 15.22 49.05
N VAL A 40 9.26 14.87 47.97
CA VAL A 40 7.98 15.51 47.62
C VAL A 40 6.93 15.37 48.72
N ALA A 41 6.86 14.20 49.37
CA ALA A 41 5.95 14.00 50.48
C ALA A 41 6.32 14.86 51.71
N ALA A 42 7.62 15.13 51.94
CA ALA A 42 8.11 16.00 53.01
C ALA A 42 7.91 17.50 52.69
N ASP A 43 8.12 17.91 51.43
CA ASP A 43 7.83 19.27 50.94
C ASP A 43 7.13 19.24 49.57
N PRO A 44 5.79 19.26 49.52
CA PRO A 44 5.04 19.25 48.27
C PRO A 44 5.17 20.52 47.41
N LYS A 45 5.91 21.53 47.88
CA LYS A 45 6.19 22.76 47.12
C LYS A 45 7.61 22.82 46.59
N ASP A 46 8.41 21.81 46.85
CA ASP A 46 9.76 21.71 46.30
C ASP A 46 9.69 21.29 44.82
N TYR A 47 9.68 22.29 43.93
CA TYR A 47 9.65 22.04 42.47
C TYR A 47 10.87 21.24 41.99
N ALA A 48 12.04 21.31 42.71
CA ALA A 48 13.22 20.58 42.31
C ALA A 48 13.07 19.08 42.62
N ALA A 49 12.48 18.73 43.77
CA ALA A 49 12.15 17.34 44.08
C ALA A 49 11.15 16.75 43.08
N HIS A 50 10.09 17.47 42.72
CA HIS A 50 9.15 17.09 41.66
C HIS A 50 9.87 16.90 40.32
N PHE A 51 10.78 17.80 39.94
CA PHE A 51 11.54 17.71 38.70
C PHE A 51 12.38 16.44 38.62
N HIS A 52 13.13 16.13 39.71
CA HIS A 52 13.95 14.92 39.74
C HIS A 52 13.15 13.64 39.84
N LEU A 53 11.98 13.67 40.49
CA LEU A 53 11.00 12.58 40.47
C LEU A 53 10.49 12.32 39.04
N ALA A 54 10.10 13.37 38.34
CA ALA A 54 9.67 13.30 36.93
C ALA A 54 10.77 12.71 36.03
N LEU A 55 12.01 13.17 36.22
CA LEU A 55 13.16 12.64 35.46
C LEU A 55 13.38 11.15 35.76
N SER A 56 13.28 10.74 37.03
CA SER A 56 13.39 9.33 37.41
C SER A 56 12.31 8.48 36.74
N TYR A 57 11.06 8.94 36.72
CA TYR A 57 9.97 8.27 36.02
C TYR A 57 10.17 8.22 34.49
N THR A 58 10.72 9.28 33.87
CA THR A 58 11.10 9.25 32.46
C THR A 58 12.10 8.13 32.18
N MET A 59 13.13 7.98 33.00
CA MET A 59 14.15 6.93 32.84
C MET A 59 13.58 5.52 33.05
N LEU A 60 12.54 5.40 33.87
CA LEU A 60 11.78 4.15 34.09
C LEU A 60 10.69 3.91 33.00
N LYS A 61 10.55 4.79 32.02
CA LYS A 61 9.48 4.76 30.98
C LYS A 61 8.07 4.81 31.59
N ARG A 62 7.92 5.43 32.73
CA ARG A 62 6.65 5.72 33.42
C ARG A 62 6.15 7.10 32.99
N ASP A 63 5.80 7.22 31.67
CA ASP A 63 5.57 8.50 31.02
C ASP A 63 4.42 9.30 31.64
N ALA A 64 3.31 8.64 32.00
CA ALA A 64 2.16 9.31 32.61
C ALA A 64 2.50 9.90 34.00
N ASP A 65 3.23 9.14 34.85
CA ASP A 65 3.67 9.62 36.14
C ASP A 65 4.67 10.78 35.99
N SER A 66 5.60 10.64 35.02
CA SER A 66 6.58 11.69 34.73
C SER A 66 5.91 12.99 34.27
N LEU A 67 4.92 12.89 33.35
CA LEU A 67 4.17 14.06 32.87
C LEU A 67 3.40 14.76 33.99
N ALA A 68 2.81 13.99 34.90
CA ALA A 68 2.10 14.55 36.07
C ALA A 68 3.03 15.37 36.92
N GLU A 69 4.23 14.85 37.19
CA GLU A 69 5.22 15.56 38.00
C GLU A 69 5.79 16.79 37.28
N TYR A 70 6.08 16.74 35.95
CA TYR A 70 6.48 17.94 35.21
C TYR A 70 5.39 19.00 35.19
N LYS A 71 4.12 18.63 35.03
CA LYS A 71 2.99 19.58 35.16
C LYS A 71 3.00 20.24 36.57
N LYS A 72 3.28 19.45 37.61
CA LYS A 72 3.39 19.99 38.98
C LYS A 72 4.56 20.95 39.13
N VAL A 73 5.70 20.63 38.51
CA VAL A 73 6.85 21.55 38.44
C VAL A 73 6.42 22.89 37.85
N LEU A 74 5.70 22.87 36.72
CA LEU A 74 5.30 24.07 36.00
C LEU A 74 4.22 24.87 36.75
N GLU A 75 3.36 24.21 37.56
CA GLU A 75 2.47 24.91 38.49
C GLU A 75 3.24 25.67 39.58
N LEU A 76 4.30 25.08 40.13
CA LEU A 76 5.09 25.66 41.20
C LEU A 76 6.08 26.70 40.68
N LYS A 77 6.65 26.47 39.53
CA LYS A 77 7.65 27.32 38.87
C LYS A 77 7.37 27.42 37.37
N PRO A 78 6.45 28.29 36.94
CA PRO A 78 6.19 28.55 35.55
C PRO A 78 7.47 28.98 34.79
N GLY A 79 7.61 28.56 33.56
CA GLY A 79 8.71 28.97 32.70
C GLY A 79 10.04 28.24 33.01
N LEU A 80 10.00 27.05 33.60
CA LEU A 80 11.19 26.22 33.70
C LEU A 80 11.40 25.46 32.38
N TYR A 81 12.37 25.91 31.58
CA TYR A 81 12.68 25.40 30.25
C TYR A 81 12.75 23.88 30.17
N GLU A 82 13.49 23.25 31.10
CA GLU A 82 13.69 21.81 31.09
C GLU A 82 12.40 21.03 31.35
N ALA A 83 11.52 21.58 32.19
CA ALA A 83 10.22 20.96 32.47
C ALA A 83 9.25 21.12 31.27
N GLU A 84 9.24 22.28 30.64
CA GLU A 84 8.42 22.53 29.42
C GLU A 84 8.86 21.63 28.28
N LEU A 85 10.18 21.56 28.01
CA LEU A 85 10.70 20.70 26.93
C LEU A 85 10.37 19.22 27.19
N ASN A 86 10.59 18.74 28.42
CA ASN A 86 10.34 17.32 28.73
C ASN A 86 8.85 16.98 28.74
N ALA A 87 7.98 17.86 29.27
CA ALA A 87 6.55 17.68 29.23
C ALA A 87 6.03 17.61 27.77
N GLY A 88 6.50 18.49 26.90
CA GLY A 88 6.15 18.47 25.49
C GLY A 88 6.62 17.21 24.77
N ILE A 89 7.83 16.72 25.05
CA ILE A 89 8.34 15.45 24.48
C ILE A 89 7.49 14.27 24.95
N LEU A 90 7.11 14.22 26.23
CA LEU A 90 6.26 13.15 26.76
C LEU A 90 4.86 13.15 26.11
N LEU A 91 4.27 14.33 25.90
CA LEU A 91 2.98 14.46 25.24
C LEU A 91 3.02 13.98 23.76
N ILE A 92 4.10 14.23 23.03
CA ILE A 92 4.29 13.64 21.69
C ILE A 92 4.31 12.11 21.78
N ARG A 93 5.04 11.54 22.76
CA ARG A 93 5.14 10.08 22.95
C ARG A 93 3.79 9.46 23.33
N ASP A 94 2.98 10.19 24.08
CA ASP A 94 1.62 9.79 24.48
C ASP A 94 0.57 10.01 23.37
N LYS A 95 1.01 10.47 22.19
CA LYS A 95 0.15 10.77 21.04
C LYS A 95 -0.84 11.92 21.29
N GLU A 96 -0.45 12.85 22.11
CA GLU A 96 -1.16 14.10 22.41
C GLU A 96 -0.39 15.32 21.85
N PRO A 97 -0.10 15.39 20.54
CA PRO A 97 0.77 16.41 19.97
C PRO A 97 0.19 17.83 20.08
N ALA A 98 -1.13 17.96 20.05
CA ALA A 98 -1.78 19.27 20.20
C ALA A 98 -1.50 19.87 21.59
N ASP A 99 -1.50 19.06 22.63
CA ASP A 99 -1.22 19.48 23.99
C ASP A 99 0.27 19.76 24.21
N ALA A 100 1.16 19.12 23.40
CA ALA A 100 2.60 19.38 23.44
C ALA A 100 2.98 20.78 22.91
N VAL A 101 2.23 21.31 21.93
CA VAL A 101 2.56 22.56 21.22
C VAL A 101 2.81 23.74 22.17
N PRO A 102 1.97 24.07 23.16
CA PRO A 102 2.19 25.23 24.03
C PRO A 102 3.46 25.10 24.89
N TYR A 103 3.76 23.90 25.38
CA TYR A 103 4.97 23.66 26.18
C TYR A 103 6.24 23.82 25.33
N LEU A 104 6.25 23.23 24.13
CA LEU A 104 7.42 23.31 23.25
C LEU A 104 7.62 24.71 22.68
N GLN A 105 6.54 25.44 22.42
CA GLN A 105 6.64 26.85 22.05
C GLN A 105 7.31 27.67 23.15
N GLN A 106 6.86 27.53 24.40
CA GLN A 106 7.46 28.22 25.54
C GLN A 106 8.93 27.88 25.71
N ALA A 107 9.31 26.59 25.51
CA ALA A 107 10.71 26.18 25.54
C ALA A 107 11.55 26.87 24.42
N VAL A 108 10.99 26.99 23.20
CA VAL A 108 11.65 27.72 22.09
C VAL A 108 11.77 29.21 22.38
N ASP A 109 10.73 29.84 22.97
CA ASP A 109 10.74 31.29 23.28
C ASP A 109 11.83 31.61 24.31
N GLN A 110 12.11 30.71 25.26
CA GLN A 110 13.19 30.86 26.26
C GLN A 110 14.57 30.64 25.68
N LYS A 111 14.72 29.62 24.82
CA LYS A 111 16.00 29.26 24.20
C LYS A 111 15.90 29.17 22.69
N PRO A 112 15.75 30.30 21.96
CA PRO A 112 15.47 30.32 20.53
C PRO A 112 16.63 29.83 19.64
N LYS A 113 17.83 29.71 20.19
CA LYS A 113 19.02 29.18 19.47
C LYS A 113 19.32 27.72 19.77
N GLU A 114 18.47 27.06 20.52
CA GLU A 114 18.61 25.64 20.78
C GLU A 114 17.90 24.81 19.70
N PHE A 115 18.57 23.80 19.18
CA PHE A 115 18.05 22.92 18.12
C PHE A 115 16.89 22.04 18.62
N ARG A 116 17.10 21.38 19.76
CA ARG A 116 16.21 20.34 20.27
C ARG A 116 14.76 20.79 20.47
N PRO A 117 14.46 21.92 21.14
CA PRO A 117 13.07 22.37 21.30
C PRO A 117 12.39 22.71 19.98
N LYS A 118 13.12 23.27 18.99
CA LYS A 118 12.57 23.56 17.67
C LYS A 118 12.18 22.28 16.91
N LEU A 119 13.03 21.25 16.97
CA LEU A 119 12.78 19.97 16.35
C LEU A 119 11.49 19.33 16.89
N TYR A 120 11.36 19.26 18.23
CA TYR A 120 10.18 18.66 18.85
C TYR A 120 8.92 19.53 18.67
N TRP A 121 9.08 20.86 18.66
CA TRP A 121 7.94 21.73 18.35
C TRP A 121 7.46 21.54 16.91
N ALA A 122 8.36 21.45 15.95
CA ALA A 122 8.04 21.14 14.57
C ALA A 122 7.32 19.77 14.45
N GLN A 123 7.80 18.76 15.19
CA GLN A 123 7.15 17.45 15.24
C GLN A 123 5.72 17.53 15.79
N ALA A 124 5.52 18.21 16.92
CA ALA A 124 4.21 18.40 17.53
C ALA A 124 3.22 19.13 16.57
N LEU A 125 3.72 20.16 15.87
CA LEU A 125 2.94 20.89 14.87
C LEU A 125 2.58 20.01 13.66
N LEU A 126 3.52 19.20 13.18
CA LEU A 126 3.29 18.25 12.09
C LEU A 126 2.21 17.22 12.45
N ASP A 127 2.32 16.65 13.64
CA ASP A 127 1.41 15.61 14.12
C ASP A 127 0.03 16.16 14.50
N SER A 128 -0.05 17.43 14.94
CA SER A 128 -1.30 18.14 15.20
C SER A 128 -1.94 18.75 13.94
N GLY A 129 -1.23 18.74 12.78
CA GLY A 129 -1.75 19.20 11.49
C GLY A 129 -1.52 20.68 11.17
N ASP A 130 -0.77 21.44 11.99
CA ASP A 130 -0.34 22.81 11.64
C ASP A 130 0.89 22.77 10.73
N LEU A 131 0.67 22.33 9.49
CA LEU A 131 1.72 22.00 8.52
C LEU A 131 2.61 23.21 8.17
N ALA A 132 2.01 24.39 8.07
CA ALA A 132 2.75 25.60 7.72
C ALA A 132 3.74 26.01 8.82
N LYS A 133 3.31 25.96 10.08
CA LYS A 133 4.21 26.23 11.19
C LYS A 133 5.22 25.09 11.39
N ALA A 134 4.84 23.83 11.16
CA ALA A 134 5.77 22.71 11.19
C ALA A 134 6.91 22.92 10.19
N GLU A 135 6.62 23.25 8.93
CA GLU A 135 7.62 23.60 7.92
C GLU A 135 8.54 24.71 8.41
N GLN A 136 7.97 25.80 8.93
CA GLN A 136 8.77 26.92 9.45
C GLN A 136 9.74 26.49 10.54
N GLN A 137 9.29 25.69 11.51
CA GLN A 137 10.14 25.26 12.61
C GLN A 137 11.18 24.22 12.22
N TYR A 138 10.86 23.30 11.28
CA TYR A 138 11.87 22.39 10.72
C TYR A 138 12.96 23.15 9.97
N ARG A 139 12.61 24.14 9.15
CA ARG A 139 13.62 25.00 8.49
C ARG A 139 14.48 25.74 9.52
N ALA A 140 13.86 26.31 10.55
CA ALA A 140 14.59 26.98 11.63
C ALA A 140 15.47 26.02 12.48
N ALA A 141 15.09 24.73 12.56
CA ALA A 141 15.95 23.72 13.16
C ALA A 141 17.14 23.39 12.24
N LEU A 142 16.92 23.26 10.92
CA LEU A 142 17.99 23.02 9.94
C LEU A 142 18.97 24.20 9.83
N ASP A 143 18.55 25.45 10.08
CA ASP A 143 19.44 26.60 10.19
C ASP A 143 20.41 26.48 11.39
N LEU A 144 20.03 25.72 12.44
CA LEU A 144 20.87 25.46 13.60
C LEU A 144 21.74 24.21 13.45
N ASP A 145 21.17 23.17 12.81
CA ASP A 145 21.88 21.91 12.51
C ASP A 145 21.46 21.39 11.13
N ALA A 146 22.20 21.81 10.10
CA ALA A 146 21.98 21.41 8.71
C ALA A 146 22.26 19.93 8.43
N LYS A 147 22.73 19.15 9.42
CA LYS A 147 23.02 17.71 9.28
C LYS A 147 22.01 16.83 10.04
N SER A 148 20.92 17.39 10.47
CA SER A 148 19.88 16.61 11.16
C SER A 148 19.01 15.85 10.17
N ALA A 149 19.25 14.56 10.03
CA ALA A 149 18.41 13.68 9.21
C ALA A 149 16.94 13.69 9.69
N ALA A 150 16.71 13.78 11.01
CA ALA A 150 15.36 13.87 11.57
C ALA A 150 14.63 15.15 11.17
N ALA A 151 15.32 16.29 11.14
CA ALA A 151 14.72 17.56 10.71
C ALA A 151 14.47 17.58 9.20
N GLU A 152 15.35 17.01 8.39
CA GLU A 152 15.14 16.85 6.95
C GLU A 152 13.92 15.96 6.65
N LEU A 153 13.80 14.81 7.32
CA LEU A 153 12.66 13.93 7.14
C LEU A 153 11.34 14.60 7.61
N GLY A 154 11.37 15.28 8.76
CA GLY A 154 10.21 16.01 9.25
C GLY A 154 9.76 17.13 8.31
N LEU A 155 10.70 17.86 7.69
CA LEU A 155 10.41 18.86 6.68
C LEU A 155 9.82 18.22 5.42
N ALA A 156 10.36 17.10 4.97
CA ALA A 156 9.83 16.33 3.86
C ALA A 156 8.37 15.93 4.08
N HIS A 157 8.04 15.39 5.26
CA HIS A 157 6.67 15.04 5.62
C HIS A 157 5.75 16.26 5.69
N ALA A 158 6.22 17.38 6.24
CA ALA A 158 5.42 18.61 6.30
C ALA A 158 5.08 19.14 4.90
N LEU A 159 6.04 19.08 3.97
CA LEU A 159 5.84 19.48 2.57
C LEU A 159 4.93 18.50 1.82
N ALA A 160 5.14 17.19 1.98
CA ALA A 160 4.33 16.16 1.34
C ALA A 160 2.86 16.22 1.77
N LYS A 161 2.59 16.45 3.07
CA LYS A 161 1.22 16.64 3.59
C LYS A 161 0.56 17.95 3.12
N GLN A 162 1.34 18.90 2.58
CA GLN A 162 0.86 20.12 1.92
C GLN A 162 0.68 19.95 0.41
N ASP A 163 0.69 18.70 -0.10
CA ASP A 163 0.66 18.37 -1.53
C ASP A 163 1.82 18.96 -2.35
N ARG A 164 2.92 19.34 -1.68
CA ARG A 164 4.14 19.88 -2.27
C ARG A 164 5.21 18.81 -2.41
N LEU A 165 4.83 17.72 -3.10
CA LEU A 165 5.67 16.53 -3.19
C LEU A 165 7.02 16.80 -3.87
N ALA A 166 7.03 17.64 -4.93
CA ALA A 166 8.27 18.01 -5.61
C ALA A 166 9.27 18.73 -4.68
N ASP A 167 8.77 19.56 -3.77
CA ASP A 167 9.60 20.23 -2.76
C ASP A 167 10.08 19.27 -1.66
N ALA A 168 9.32 18.21 -1.39
CA ALA A 168 9.67 17.21 -0.37
C ALA A 168 10.82 16.27 -0.81
N VAL A 169 10.95 15.97 -2.11
CA VAL A 169 11.95 15.04 -2.66
C VAL A 169 13.37 15.30 -2.16
N PRO A 170 13.95 16.53 -2.28
CA PRO A 170 15.31 16.77 -1.84
C PRO A 170 15.52 16.52 -0.34
N HIS A 171 14.51 16.75 0.49
CA HIS A 171 14.55 16.54 1.94
C HIS A 171 14.50 15.07 2.32
N PHE A 172 13.65 14.25 1.66
CA PHE A 172 13.69 12.78 1.82
C PHE A 172 15.07 12.21 1.44
N ARG A 173 15.65 12.69 0.33
CA ARG A 173 16.98 12.25 -0.11
C ARG A 173 18.08 12.71 0.85
N ALA A 174 18.01 13.94 1.35
CA ALA A 174 18.96 14.46 2.33
C ALA A 174 18.91 13.63 3.63
N ALA A 175 17.72 13.32 4.16
CA ALA A 175 17.58 12.49 5.35
C ALA A 175 18.24 11.12 5.16
N ALA A 176 17.97 10.44 4.03
CA ALA A 176 18.54 9.13 3.71
C ALA A 176 20.07 9.15 3.51
N GLN A 177 20.63 10.28 3.03
CA GLN A 177 22.08 10.46 2.86
C GLN A 177 22.77 10.74 4.19
N LEU A 178 22.14 11.51 5.06
CA LEU A 178 22.70 11.88 6.38
C LEU A 178 22.70 10.70 7.37
N ASP A 179 21.65 9.88 7.34
CA ASP A 179 21.53 8.69 8.18
C ASP A 179 20.84 7.54 7.42
N PRO A 180 21.54 6.41 7.18
CA PRO A 180 20.96 5.24 6.53
C PRO A 180 19.69 4.68 7.18
N ASN A 181 19.46 4.93 8.47
CA ASN A 181 18.25 4.51 9.16
C ASN A 181 16.99 5.22 8.63
N TYR A 182 17.14 6.34 7.93
CA TYR A 182 16.04 7.08 7.28
C TYR A 182 15.86 6.74 5.80
N ARG A 183 16.60 5.74 5.29
CA ARG A 183 16.52 5.32 3.88
C ARG A 183 15.12 4.82 3.50
N ASP A 184 14.40 4.21 4.44
CA ASP A 184 13.03 3.75 4.22
C ASP A 184 12.04 4.89 3.95
N GLY A 185 12.36 6.14 4.31
CA GLY A 185 11.61 7.31 3.90
C GLY A 185 11.53 7.50 2.37
N LEU A 186 12.50 6.96 1.62
CA LEU A 186 12.42 6.94 0.16
C LEU A 186 11.35 5.97 -0.34
N LEU A 187 11.09 4.84 0.34
CA LEU A 187 9.99 3.93 0.00
C LEU A 187 8.64 4.61 0.27
N GLU A 188 8.54 5.39 1.34
CA GLU A 188 7.36 6.21 1.62
C GLU A 188 7.16 7.25 0.51
N LEU A 189 8.22 7.95 0.10
CA LEU A 189 8.18 8.91 -1.02
C LEU A 189 7.70 8.24 -2.31
N ALA A 190 8.20 7.03 -2.63
CA ALA A 190 7.75 6.27 -3.79
C ALA A 190 6.24 5.96 -3.72
N GLY A 191 5.76 5.54 -2.54
CA GLY A 191 4.32 5.32 -2.32
C GLY A 191 3.47 6.60 -2.46
N LEU A 192 4.01 7.77 -2.09
CA LEU A 192 3.34 9.05 -2.31
C LEU A 192 3.27 9.41 -3.80
N PHE A 193 4.33 9.14 -4.58
CA PHE A 193 4.30 9.31 -6.03
C PHE A 193 3.29 8.37 -6.69
N GLU A 194 3.26 7.11 -6.29
CA GLU A 194 2.30 6.11 -6.77
C GLU A 194 0.86 6.55 -6.50
N LYS A 195 0.56 6.98 -5.28
CA LYS A 195 -0.76 7.51 -4.91
C LYS A 195 -1.20 8.71 -5.76
N ASN A 196 -0.25 9.53 -6.21
CA ASN A 196 -0.48 10.68 -7.06
C ASN A 196 -0.40 10.33 -8.56
N HIS A 197 -0.40 9.04 -8.93
CA HIS A 197 -0.30 8.55 -10.31
C HIS A 197 0.98 9.02 -11.06
N GLN A 198 2.03 9.33 -10.32
CA GLN A 198 3.36 9.67 -10.84
C GLN A 198 4.22 8.40 -10.90
N ASN A 199 3.77 7.44 -11.74
CA ASN A 199 4.31 6.09 -11.75
C ASN A 199 5.79 6.04 -12.14
N ALA A 200 6.25 6.94 -13.03
CA ALA A 200 7.66 6.97 -13.45
C ALA A 200 8.60 7.33 -12.30
N GLU A 201 8.23 8.33 -11.51
CA GLU A 201 8.97 8.78 -10.32
C GLU A 201 8.96 7.71 -9.22
N ALA A 202 7.81 7.05 -9.00
CA ALA A 202 7.69 5.95 -8.06
C ALA A 202 8.62 4.78 -8.46
N ILE A 203 8.57 4.35 -9.71
CA ILE A 203 9.41 3.27 -10.25
C ILE A 203 10.89 3.61 -10.05
N ALA A 204 11.31 4.83 -10.38
CA ALA A 204 12.70 5.25 -10.27
C ALA A 204 13.23 5.12 -8.83
N ILE A 205 12.40 5.42 -7.84
CA ILE A 205 12.80 5.29 -6.43
C ILE A 205 12.75 3.84 -5.97
N TYR A 206 11.67 3.09 -6.28
CA TYR A 206 11.59 1.66 -5.90
C TYR A 206 12.75 0.84 -6.47
N GLN A 207 13.25 1.19 -7.66
CA GLN A 207 14.42 0.53 -8.27
C GLN A 207 15.73 0.74 -7.50
N GLU A 208 15.81 1.74 -6.61
CA GLU A 208 16.94 1.93 -5.70
C GLU A 208 17.00 0.84 -4.60
N PHE A 209 15.94 0.01 -4.49
CA PHE A 209 15.78 -1.06 -3.49
C PHE A 209 15.66 -2.46 -4.13
N PRO A 210 16.68 -2.93 -4.86
CA PRO A 210 16.62 -4.23 -5.56
C PRO A 210 16.49 -5.42 -4.60
N GLU A 211 16.89 -5.24 -3.33
CA GLU A 211 16.80 -6.27 -2.31
C GLU A 211 15.46 -6.29 -1.55
N ASN A 212 14.59 -5.29 -1.76
CA ASN A 212 13.29 -5.21 -1.11
C ASN A 212 12.22 -5.83 -2.01
N ALA A 213 11.64 -6.98 -1.57
CA ALA A 213 10.64 -7.70 -2.36
C ALA A 213 9.40 -6.86 -2.67
N ALA A 214 8.90 -6.09 -1.69
CA ALA A 214 7.74 -5.22 -1.88
C ALA A 214 8.04 -4.09 -2.90
N ALA A 215 9.22 -3.49 -2.85
CA ALA A 215 9.62 -2.49 -3.84
C ALA A 215 9.67 -3.08 -5.25
N GLN A 216 10.21 -4.30 -5.42
CA GLN A 216 10.25 -4.98 -6.70
C GLN A 216 8.85 -5.38 -7.20
N GLU A 217 7.95 -5.76 -6.29
CA GLU A 217 6.54 -6.00 -6.61
C GLU A 217 5.88 -4.72 -7.16
N HIS A 218 6.04 -3.58 -6.47
CA HIS A 218 5.50 -2.29 -6.92
C HIS A 218 6.05 -1.89 -8.29
N VAL A 219 7.37 -2.02 -8.52
CA VAL A 219 7.98 -1.78 -9.84
C VAL A 219 7.29 -2.61 -10.92
N GLY A 220 7.15 -3.91 -10.68
CA GLY A 220 6.53 -4.81 -11.64
C GLY A 220 5.06 -4.49 -11.92
N GLN A 221 4.28 -4.19 -10.89
CA GLN A 221 2.87 -3.82 -11.03
C GLN A 221 2.70 -2.50 -11.79
N LEU A 222 3.44 -1.46 -11.44
CA LEU A 222 3.41 -0.16 -12.13
C LEU A 222 3.83 -0.26 -13.59
N LEU A 223 4.82 -1.11 -13.91
CA LEU A 223 5.22 -1.38 -15.29
C LEU A 223 4.13 -2.11 -16.08
N LEU A 224 3.42 -3.07 -15.46
CA LEU A 224 2.27 -3.73 -16.09
C LEU A 224 1.13 -2.75 -16.38
N GLU A 225 0.78 -1.89 -15.41
CA GLU A 225 -0.23 -0.85 -15.59
C GLU A 225 0.12 0.13 -16.72
N SER A 226 1.40 0.45 -16.84
CA SER A 226 1.95 1.30 -17.89
C SER A 226 2.16 0.57 -19.23
N LYS A 227 1.74 -0.70 -19.33
CA LYS A 227 1.88 -1.58 -20.53
C LYS A 227 3.33 -1.87 -20.93
N HIS A 228 4.26 -1.82 -19.98
CA HIS A 228 5.66 -2.19 -20.15
C HIS A 228 5.91 -3.60 -19.60
N SER A 229 5.15 -4.57 -20.12
CA SER A 229 5.15 -5.94 -19.59
C SER A 229 6.51 -6.64 -19.66
N ALA A 230 7.31 -6.35 -20.70
CA ALA A 230 8.65 -6.90 -20.82
C ALA A 230 9.57 -6.46 -19.68
N ASP A 231 9.52 -5.18 -19.33
CA ASP A 231 10.34 -4.59 -18.27
C ASP A 231 9.86 -5.04 -16.87
N ALA A 232 8.58 -5.40 -16.72
CA ALA A 232 8.00 -5.88 -15.48
C ALA A 232 8.50 -7.27 -15.06
N ILE A 233 9.00 -8.10 -16.00
CA ILE A 233 9.37 -9.50 -15.74
C ILE A 233 10.46 -9.58 -14.68
N ALA A 234 11.58 -8.88 -14.86
CA ALA A 234 12.73 -9.02 -13.96
C ALA A 234 12.41 -8.59 -12.51
N PRO A 235 11.76 -7.44 -12.26
CA PRO A 235 11.32 -7.08 -10.91
C PRO A 235 10.36 -8.12 -10.30
N LEU A 236 9.40 -8.62 -11.07
CA LEU A 236 8.43 -9.61 -10.58
C LEU A 236 9.08 -10.99 -10.32
N GLU A 237 10.07 -11.40 -11.11
CA GLU A 237 10.89 -12.59 -10.83
C GLU A 237 11.64 -12.40 -9.50
N ALA A 238 12.23 -11.23 -9.26
CA ALA A 238 12.94 -10.92 -8.02
C ALA A 238 11.99 -10.89 -6.81
N ALA A 239 10.81 -10.26 -6.94
CA ALA A 239 9.78 -10.27 -5.91
C ALA A 239 9.32 -11.70 -5.60
N MET A 240 9.00 -12.48 -6.62
CA MET A 240 8.54 -13.87 -6.49
C MET A 240 9.60 -14.79 -5.86
N GLN A 241 10.89 -14.56 -6.13
CA GLN A 241 11.97 -15.34 -5.54
C GLN A 241 12.09 -15.10 -4.02
N LYS A 242 11.88 -13.85 -3.58
CA LYS A 242 12.04 -13.45 -2.17
C LYS A 242 10.77 -13.65 -1.36
N ASP A 243 9.63 -13.36 -1.95
CA ASP A 243 8.32 -13.47 -1.33
C ASP A 243 7.31 -14.09 -2.32
N PRO A 244 7.15 -15.42 -2.33
CA PRO A 244 6.31 -16.15 -3.28
C PRO A 244 4.82 -16.04 -2.95
N THR A 245 4.29 -14.83 -2.86
CA THR A 245 2.87 -14.56 -2.62
C THR A 245 1.99 -14.95 -3.81
N ALA A 246 0.68 -15.07 -3.57
CA ALA A 246 -0.31 -15.27 -4.64
C ALA A 246 -0.34 -14.05 -5.59
N ALA A 247 -0.17 -12.83 -5.05
CA ALA A 247 -0.12 -11.59 -5.81
C ALA A 247 1.08 -11.56 -6.76
N ASN A 248 2.29 -11.82 -6.25
CA ASN A 248 3.51 -11.87 -7.04
C ASN A 248 3.45 -12.94 -8.14
N ARG A 249 2.89 -14.12 -7.83
CA ARG A 249 2.68 -15.19 -8.80
C ARG A 249 1.77 -14.75 -9.93
N LEU A 250 0.64 -14.11 -9.60
CA LEU A 250 -0.33 -13.66 -10.60
C LEU A 250 0.22 -12.52 -11.47
N ALA A 251 0.90 -11.54 -10.85
CA ALA A 251 1.53 -10.45 -11.58
C ALA A 251 2.60 -10.96 -12.57
N LEU A 252 3.46 -11.87 -12.12
CA LEU A 252 4.48 -12.49 -12.99
C LEU A 252 3.85 -13.32 -14.11
N ALA A 253 2.83 -14.11 -13.82
CA ALA A 253 2.09 -14.86 -14.84
C ALA A 253 1.47 -13.93 -15.88
N THR A 254 0.93 -12.79 -15.44
CA THR A 254 0.35 -11.76 -16.30
C THR A 254 1.40 -11.14 -17.23
N ALA A 255 2.57 -10.78 -16.69
CA ALA A 255 3.69 -10.26 -17.48
C ALA A 255 4.10 -11.26 -18.58
N TYR A 256 4.28 -12.53 -18.19
CA TYR A 256 4.61 -13.57 -19.16
C TYR A 256 3.54 -13.82 -20.22
N LEU A 257 2.24 -13.71 -19.87
CA LEU A 257 1.14 -13.83 -20.85
C LEU A 257 1.20 -12.71 -21.89
N PHE A 258 1.40 -11.46 -21.47
CA PHE A 258 1.52 -10.32 -22.39
C PHE A 258 2.72 -10.49 -23.34
N GLU A 259 3.81 -11.03 -22.85
CA GLU A 259 5.02 -11.32 -23.66
C GLU A 259 4.94 -12.67 -24.36
N LYS A 260 3.80 -13.35 -24.35
CA LYS A 260 3.56 -14.67 -24.95
C LYS A 260 4.55 -15.75 -24.51
N GLN A 261 5.15 -15.60 -23.33
CA GLN A 261 6.03 -16.58 -22.72
C GLN A 261 5.21 -17.69 -22.02
N PHE A 262 4.36 -18.36 -22.78
CA PHE A 262 3.38 -19.33 -22.25
C PHE A 262 4.02 -20.46 -21.44
N ALA A 263 5.22 -20.90 -21.82
CA ALA A 263 5.92 -21.94 -21.09
C ALA A 263 6.20 -21.57 -19.62
N LYS A 264 6.40 -20.28 -19.33
CA LYS A 264 6.60 -19.76 -17.98
C LYS A 264 5.29 -19.37 -17.31
N ALA A 265 4.33 -18.79 -18.05
CA ALA A 265 3.06 -18.31 -17.51
C ALA A 265 2.16 -19.44 -17.01
N LEU A 266 1.97 -20.50 -17.84
CA LEU A 266 0.98 -21.53 -17.56
C LEU A 266 1.21 -22.30 -16.26
N PRO A 267 2.43 -22.67 -15.86
CA PRO A 267 2.67 -23.32 -14.55
C PRO A 267 2.29 -22.43 -13.36
N LEU A 268 2.49 -21.11 -13.47
CA LEU A 268 2.12 -20.17 -12.41
C LEU A 268 0.60 -20.05 -12.29
N LEU A 269 -0.11 -20.02 -13.43
CA LEU A 269 -1.58 -19.99 -13.47
C LEU A 269 -2.18 -21.29 -12.96
N ASP A 270 -1.59 -22.43 -13.30
CA ASP A 270 -2.00 -23.73 -12.77
C ASP A 270 -1.95 -23.78 -11.24
N GLN A 271 -0.81 -23.31 -10.67
CA GLN A 271 -0.68 -23.17 -9.22
C GLN A 271 -1.69 -22.20 -8.62
N SER A 272 -1.99 -21.09 -9.32
CA SER A 272 -2.96 -20.11 -8.84
C SER A 272 -4.39 -20.68 -8.81
N VAL A 273 -4.79 -21.39 -9.86
CA VAL A 273 -6.10 -22.07 -9.93
C VAL A 273 -6.19 -23.19 -8.89
N ALA A 274 -5.11 -23.94 -8.66
CA ALA A 274 -5.07 -25.00 -7.64
C ALA A 274 -5.23 -24.42 -6.22
N ALA A 275 -4.68 -23.23 -5.96
CA ALA A 275 -4.82 -22.52 -4.68
C ALA A 275 -6.22 -21.95 -4.48
N GLU A 276 -6.83 -21.44 -5.56
CA GLU A 276 -8.15 -20.80 -5.52
C GLU A 276 -9.11 -21.39 -6.58
N PRO A 277 -9.56 -22.63 -6.42
CA PRO A 277 -10.37 -23.33 -7.44
C PRO A 277 -11.77 -22.72 -7.64
N GLY A 278 -12.21 -21.86 -6.74
CA GLY A 278 -13.46 -21.08 -6.86
C GLY A 278 -13.31 -19.72 -7.54
N ASN A 279 -12.13 -19.35 -8.02
CA ASN A 279 -11.88 -18.05 -8.60
C ASN A 279 -12.13 -18.04 -10.11
N TYR A 280 -13.30 -17.51 -10.50
CA TYR A 280 -13.71 -17.37 -11.90
C TYR A 280 -12.65 -16.68 -12.78
N SER A 281 -12.06 -15.59 -12.31
CA SER A 281 -11.10 -14.79 -13.08
C SER A 281 -9.82 -15.55 -13.38
N LEU A 282 -9.35 -16.36 -12.45
CA LEU A 282 -8.17 -17.23 -12.65
C LEU A 282 -8.43 -18.30 -13.70
N HIS A 283 -9.61 -18.96 -13.68
CA HIS A 283 -9.98 -19.93 -14.69
C HIS A 283 -10.07 -19.29 -16.09
N MET A 284 -10.66 -18.09 -16.20
CA MET A 284 -10.71 -17.35 -17.45
C MET A 284 -9.32 -16.96 -17.96
N MET A 285 -8.44 -16.46 -17.08
CA MET A 285 -7.07 -16.08 -17.45
C MET A 285 -6.25 -17.30 -17.89
N TYR A 286 -6.32 -18.39 -17.12
CA TYR A 286 -5.62 -19.63 -17.45
C TYR A 286 -6.14 -20.23 -18.75
N GLY A 287 -7.47 -20.27 -18.94
CA GLY A 287 -8.11 -20.71 -20.19
C GLY A 287 -7.63 -19.93 -21.41
N ARG A 288 -7.55 -18.60 -21.31
CA ARG A 288 -7.02 -17.74 -22.39
C ARG A 288 -5.54 -18.01 -22.69
N GLY A 289 -4.71 -18.12 -21.66
CA GLY A 289 -3.30 -18.47 -21.84
C GLY A 289 -3.11 -19.83 -22.53
N LEU A 290 -3.91 -20.82 -22.15
CA LEU A 290 -3.95 -22.14 -22.79
C LEU A 290 -4.44 -22.05 -24.25
N ARG A 291 -5.52 -21.31 -24.52
CA ARG A 291 -6.03 -21.05 -25.87
C ARG A 291 -4.97 -20.42 -26.78
N ASP A 292 -4.32 -19.36 -26.29
CA ASP A 292 -3.33 -18.60 -27.06
C ASP A 292 -2.05 -19.41 -27.32
N SER A 293 -1.76 -20.37 -26.43
CA SER A 293 -0.72 -21.40 -26.65
C SER A 293 -1.18 -22.61 -27.46
N LYS A 294 -2.41 -22.59 -28.01
CA LYS A 294 -3.06 -23.64 -28.81
C LYS A 294 -3.30 -24.97 -28.07
N LYS A 295 -3.37 -24.92 -26.76
CA LYS A 295 -3.72 -26.06 -25.91
C LYS A 295 -5.25 -26.08 -25.69
N TYR A 296 -6.00 -26.44 -26.73
CA TYR A 296 -7.46 -26.25 -26.77
C TYR A 296 -8.24 -27.14 -25.78
N ASP A 297 -7.81 -28.40 -25.57
CA ASP A 297 -8.53 -29.27 -24.62
C ASP A 297 -8.41 -28.78 -23.17
N PRO A 298 -7.21 -28.54 -22.61
CA PRO A 298 -7.13 -27.96 -21.28
C PRO A 298 -7.76 -26.54 -21.19
N ALA A 299 -7.73 -25.73 -22.28
CA ALA A 299 -8.44 -24.45 -22.31
C ALA A 299 -9.95 -24.63 -22.13
N ALA A 300 -10.55 -25.59 -22.87
CA ALA A 300 -11.98 -25.91 -22.74
C ALA A 300 -12.34 -26.33 -21.32
N GLN A 301 -11.47 -27.11 -20.65
CA GLN A 301 -11.69 -27.51 -19.26
C GLN A 301 -11.73 -26.29 -18.33
N GLN A 302 -10.82 -25.32 -18.50
CA GLN A 302 -10.79 -24.11 -17.67
C GLN A 302 -12.04 -23.25 -17.91
N PHE A 303 -12.42 -23.03 -19.16
CA PHE A 303 -13.63 -22.27 -19.47
C PHE A 303 -14.90 -22.99 -18.98
N PHE A 304 -14.95 -24.31 -19.03
CA PHE A 304 -16.05 -25.08 -18.46
C PHE A 304 -16.15 -24.90 -16.93
N GLN A 305 -15.03 -24.87 -16.20
CA GLN A 305 -15.07 -24.53 -14.77
C GLN A 305 -15.56 -23.10 -14.56
N ALA A 306 -15.10 -22.13 -15.39
CA ALA A 306 -15.59 -20.77 -15.33
C ALA A 306 -17.12 -20.67 -15.54
N THR A 307 -17.71 -21.45 -16.47
CA THR A 307 -19.18 -21.48 -16.65
C THR A 307 -19.93 -22.08 -15.45
N LYS A 308 -19.30 -22.97 -14.71
CA LYS A 308 -19.90 -23.51 -13.45
C LYS A 308 -19.85 -22.47 -12.33
N LEU A 309 -18.76 -21.72 -12.21
CA LEU A 309 -18.58 -20.69 -11.20
C LEU A 309 -19.46 -19.46 -11.44
N LYS A 310 -19.65 -19.11 -12.73
CA LYS A 310 -20.49 -17.99 -13.14
C LYS A 310 -21.37 -18.40 -14.33
N PRO A 311 -22.52 -19.08 -14.08
CA PRO A 311 -23.40 -19.62 -15.13
C PRO A 311 -24.08 -18.58 -16.03
N ASP A 312 -24.09 -17.32 -15.61
CA ASP A 312 -24.61 -16.16 -16.33
C ASP A 312 -23.54 -15.40 -17.16
N SER A 313 -22.31 -15.90 -17.18
CA SER A 313 -21.23 -15.28 -17.97
C SER A 313 -21.30 -15.66 -19.44
N ARG A 314 -21.84 -14.77 -20.28
CA ARG A 314 -21.81 -14.92 -21.75
C ARG A 314 -20.40 -15.14 -22.28
N GLU A 315 -19.42 -14.44 -21.72
CA GLU A 315 -18.01 -14.51 -22.10
C GLU A 315 -17.46 -15.92 -21.91
N ALA A 316 -17.68 -16.54 -20.74
CA ALA A 316 -17.20 -17.90 -20.46
C ALA A 316 -17.82 -18.93 -21.39
N TRP A 317 -19.12 -18.81 -21.69
CA TRP A 317 -19.81 -19.69 -22.64
C TRP A 317 -19.28 -19.54 -24.06
N ASN A 318 -19.00 -18.31 -24.51
CA ASN A 318 -18.42 -18.06 -25.83
C ASN A 318 -16.99 -18.60 -25.96
N GLU A 319 -16.15 -18.39 -24.94
CA GLU A 319 -14.79 -18.96 -24.91
C GLU A 319 -14.83 -20.50 -24.94
N LEU A 320 -15.72 -21.11 -24.13
CA LEU A 320 -15.92 -22.55 -24.14
C LEU A 320 -16.37 -23.06 -25.53
N ALA A 321 -17.35 -22.38 -26.15
CA ALA A 321 -17.82 -22.74 -27.46
C ALA A 321 -16.70 -22.69 -28.52
N GLY A 322 -15.87 -21.66 -28.46
CA GLY A 322 -14.70 -21.54 -29.34
C GLY A 322 -13.73 -22.71 -29.21
N MET A 323 -13.41 -23.11 -27.97
CA MET A 323 -12.50 -24.24 -27.75
C MET A 323 -13.12 -25.56 -28.21
N LEU A 324 -14.42 -25.79 -27.93
CA LEU A 324 -15.13 -27.00 -28.37
C LEU A 324 -15.19 -27.08 -29.92
N TYR A 325 -15.37 -25.93 -30.60
CA TYR A 325 -15.31 -25.86 -32.05
C TYR A 325 -13.91 -26.25 -32.57
N MET A 326 -12.85 -25.73 -31.98
CA MET A 326 -11.45 -26.06 -32.34
C MET A 326 -11.13 -27.54 -32.13
N LEU A 327 -11.82 -28.20 -31.19
CA LEU A 327 -11.73 -29.64 -30.91
C LEU A 327 -12.68 -30.49 -31.75
N GLU A 328 -13.36 -29.87 -32.70
CA GLU A 328 -14.37 -30.50 -33.58
C GLU A 328 -15.57 -31.10 -32.79
N LYS A 329 -15.79 -30.71 -31.56
CA LYS A 329 -16.93 -31.07 -30.72
C LYS A 329 -18.09 -30.12 -31.00
N PHE A 330 -18.60 -30.19 -32.25
CA PHE A 330 -19.58 -29.25 -32.76
C PHE A 330 -20.93 -29.26 -32.02
N PRO A 331 -21.50 -30.42 -31.63
CA PRO A 331 -22.74 -30.43 -30.87
C PRO A 331 -22.60 -29.72 -29.51
N GLU A 332 -21.51 -29.97 -28.81
CA GLU A 332 -21.21 -29.33 -27.51
C GLU A 332 -20.93 -27.83 -27.67
N SER A 333 -20.26 -27.45 -28.77
CA SER A 333 -20.05 -26.05 -29.12
C SER A 333 -21.36 -25.30 -29.29
N LEU A 334 -22.36 -25.91 -30.05
CA LEU A 334 -23.70 -25.34 -30.19
C LEU A 334 -24.39 -25.17 -28.85
N GLY A 335 -24.33 -26.17 -27.94
CA GLY A 335 -24.91 -26.06 -26.62
C GLY A 335 -24.37 -24.89 -25.81
N ALA A 336 -23.07 -24.62 -25.96
CA ALA A 336 -22.44 -23.46 -25.29
C ALA A 336 -22.86 -22.13 -25.95
N LEU A 337 -22.93 -22.07 -27.27
CA LEU A 337 -23.42 -20.90 -28.02
C LEU A 337 -24.89 -20.60 -27.70
N ASP A 338 -25.74 -21.62 -27.68
CA ASP A 338 -27.16 -21.50 -27.31
C ASP A 338 -27.30 -20.92 -25.89
N ARG A 339 -26.43 -21.34 -25.00
CA ARG A 339 -26.45 -20.79 -23.63
C ARG A 339 -26.04 -19.33 -23.60
N ALA A 340 -24.99 -18.93 -24.32
CA ALA A 340 -24.60 -17.51 -24.46
C ALA A 340 -25.75 -16.68 -25.07
N HIS A 341 -26.41 -17.21 -26.10
CA HIS A 341 -27.54 -16.55 -26.74
C HIS A 341 -28.73 -16.36 -25.77
N GLN A 342 -29.10 -17.39 -25.00
CA GLN A 342 -30.15 -17.31 -23.96
C GLN A 342 -29.83 -16.26 -22.88
N LEU A 343 -28.57 -15.99 -22.66
CA LEU A 343 -28.09 -14.94 -21.73
C LEU A 343 -28.06 -13.54 -22.42
N GLY A 344 -28.59 -13.42 -23.62
CA GLY A 344 -28.70 -12.16 -24.35
C GLY A 344 -27.49 -11.82 -25.22
N ASP A 345 -26.72 -12.80 -25.69
CA ASP A 345 -25.67 -12.56 -26.67
C ASP A 345 -26.27 -12.55 -28.10
N ASP A 346 -26.82 -11.41 -28.50
CA ASP A 346 -27.37 -11.15 -29.82
C ASP A 346 -26.37 -10.48 -30.77
N THR A 347 -25.08 -10.70 -30.56
CA THR A 347 -24.01 -10.11 -31.36
C THR A 347 -23.92 -10.79 -32.74
N PRO A 348 -23.54 -10.07 -33.81
CA PRO A 348 -23.28 -10.67 -35.11
C PRO A 348 -22.30 -11.85 -35.02
N ALA A 349 -21.28 -11.75 -34.17
CA ALA A 349 -20.28 -12.81 -33.97
C ALA A 349 -20.92 -14.12 -33.48
N ASN A 350 -21.88 -14.05 -32.53
CA ASN A 350 -22.60 -15.24 -32.06
C ASN A 350 -23.40 -15.90 -33.18
N TYR A 351 -24.13 -15.13 -33.99
CA TYR A 351 -24.86 -15.67 -35.14
C TYR A 351 -23.94 -16.30 -36.19
N TYR A 352 -22.82 -15.65 -36.49
CA TYR A 352 -21.83 -16.22 -37.42
C TYR A 352 -21.26 -17.53 -36.90
N PHE A 353 -21.00 -17.60 -35.61
CA PHE A 353 -20.41 -18.77 -34.97
C PHE A 353 -21.40 -19.96 -34.97
N HIS A 354 -22.68 -19.71 -34.70
CA HIS A 354 -23.73 -20.71 -34.87
C HIS A 354 -23.78 -21.20 -36.34
N ALA A 355 -23.78 -20.27 -37.30
CA ALA A 355 -23.86 -20.61 -38.73
C ALA A 355 -22.75 -21.56 -39.16
N ILE A 356 -21.48 -21.24 -38.85
CA ILE A 356 -20.34 -22.09 -39.20
C ILE A 356 -20.36 -23.43 -38.49
N THR A 357 -20.87 -23.46 -37.26
CA THR A 357 -20.94 -24.71 -36.46
C THR A 357 -22.04 -25.62 -36.97
N TYR A 358 -23.23 -25.11 -37.31
CA TYR A 358 -24.28 -25.89 -38.01
C TYR A 358 -23.82 -26.36 -39.39
N ASP A 359 -23.05 -25.55 -40.11
CA ASP A 359 -22.53 -25.93 -41.40
C ASP A 359 -21.55 -27.12 -41.30
N LYS A 360 -20.66 -27.12 -40.30
CA LYS A 360 -19.81 -28.28 -39.97
C LYS A 360 -20.58 -29.54 -39.68
N LEU A 361 -21.72 -29.43 -39.03
CA LEU A 361 -22.65 -30.54 -38.75
C LEU A 361 -23.51 -30.94 -39.95
N ARG A 362 -23.36 -30.25 -41.09
CA ARG A 362 -24.21 -30.41 -42.29
C ARG A 362 -25.72 -30.21 -42.04
N ALA A 363 -26.04 -29.43 -41.02
CA ALA A 363 -27.41 -28.99 -40.73
C ALA A 363 -27.72 -27.76 -41.62
N LEU A 364 -27.98 -28.02 -42.89
CA LEU A 364 -27.99 -26.98 -43.96
C LEU A 364 -29.01 -25.87 -43.70
N LYS A 365 -30.23 -26.23 -43.25
CA LYS A 365 -31.27 -25.24 -43.00
C LYS A 365 -30.95 -24.31 -41.83
N PRO A 366 -30.62 -24.81 -40.64
CA PRO A 366 -30.17 -23.94 -39.55
C PRO A 366 -28.94 -23.10 -39.94
N ALA A 367 -27.93 -23.68 -40.59
CA ALA A 367 -26.77 -22.93 -41.04
C ALA A 367 -27.14 -21.73 -41.92
N LEU A 368 -28.02 -21.93 -42.91
CA LEU A 368 -28.50 -20.88 -43.78
C LEU A 368 -29.23 -19.78 -43.03
N ASP A 369 -30.11 -20.16 -42.11
CA ASP A 369 -30.87 -19.20 -41.32
C ASP A 369 -29.96 -18.33 -40.43
N TYR A 370 -28.99 -18.92 -39.76
CA TYR A 370 -28.00 -18.19 -38.95
C TYR A 370 -27.05 -17.32 -39.81
N TYR A 371 -26.64 -17.77 -41.03
CA TYR A 371 -25.88 -16.89 -41.94
C TYR A 371 -26.70 -15.67 -42.36
N ARG A 372 -27.99 -15.82 -42.61
CA ARG A 372 -28.88 -14.70 -42.97
C ARG A 372 -29.04 -13.73 -41.82
N GLU A 373 -29.23 -14.23 -40.59
CA GLU A 373 -29.30 -13.41 -39.38
C GLU A 373 -27.99 -12.64 -39.13
N PHE A 374 -26.83 -13.30 -39.29
CA PHE A 374 -25.54 -12.63 -39.25
C PHE A 374 -25.46 -11.47 -40.25
N LEU A 375 -25.76 -11.72 -41.50
CA LEU A 375 -25.69 -10.72 -42.57
C LEU A 375 -26.68 -9.55 -42.36
N ALA A 376 -27.81 -9.79 -41.70
CA ALA A 376 -28.78 -8.75 -41.39
C ALA A 376 -28.29 -7.83 -40.23
N ARG A 377 -27.49 -8.37 -39.34
CA ARG A 377 -27.01 -7.66 -38.14
C ARG A 377 -25.64 -7.02 -38.29
N SER A 378 -24.74 -7.59 -39.06
CA SER A 378 -23.33 -7.19 -39.15
C SER A 378 -23.07 -5.83 -39.81
N LYS A 379 -23.97 -5.41 -40.73
CA LYS A 379 -24.00 -4.06 -41.35
C LYS A 379 -22.64 -3.54 -41.85
N GLY A 380 -21.75 -4.41 -42.30
CA GLY A 380 -20.42 -4.04 -42.80
C GLY A 380 -19.30 -4.03 -41.77
N GLU A 381 -19.58 -4.37 -40.52
CA GLU A 381 -18.55 -4.41 -39.44
C GLU A 381 -17.53 -5.55 -39.62
N PHE A 382 -17.91 -6.62 -40.36
CA PHE A 382 -17.11 -7.84 -40.56
C PHE A 382 -16.99 -8.19 -42.05
N PRO A 383 -16.30 -7.39 -42.87
CA PRO A 383 -16.36 -7.50 -44.33
C PRO A 383 -15.92 -8.88 -44.86
N ASP A 384 -14.90 -9.50 -44.27
CA ASP A 384 -14.41 -10.82 -44.70
C ASP A 384 -15.37 -11.94 -44.33
N GLU A 385 -15.91 -11.93 -43.13
CA GLU A 385 -16.89 -12.88 -42.63
C GLU A 385 -18.22 -12.72 -43.40
N GLU A 386 -18.64 -11.50 -43.67
CA GLU A 386 -19.83 -11.21 -44.47
C GLU A 386 -19.69 -11.73 -45.90
N TRP A 387 -18.52 -11.54 -46.50
CA TRP A 387 -18.28 -12.09 -47.83
C TRP A 387 -18.38 -13.62 -47.84
N LYS A 388 -17.70 -14.29 -46.89
CA LYS A 388 -17.76 -15.76 -46.71
C LYS A 388 -19.20 -16.23 -46.49
N ALA A 389 -19.91 -15.57 -45.57
CA ALA A 389 -21.31 -15.89 -45.26
C ALA A 389 -22.22 -15.75 -46.44
N ARG A 390 -22.11 -14.68 -47.27
CA ARG A 390 -22.88 -14.48 -48.50
C ARG A 390 -22.63 -15.57 -49.51
N GLN A 391 -21.37 -15.97 -49.72
CA GLN A 391 -21.04 -17.05 -50.66
C GLN A 391 -21.62 -18.38 -50.17
N ARG A 392 -21.44 -18.69 -48.87
CA ARG A 392 -21.91 -19.95 -48.30
C ARG A 392 -23.44 -20.04 -48.28
N ALA A 393 -24.13 -18.95 -47.89
CA ALA A 393 -25.58 -18.89 -47.89
C ALA A 393 -26.17 -19.16 -49.32
N LYS A 394 -25.57 -18.60 -50.37
CA LYS A 394 -25.99 -18.88 -51.77
C LYS A 394 -25.83 -20.36 -52.15
N LEU A 395 -24.75 -21.01 -51.69
CA LEU A 395 -24.55 -22.44 -51.96
C LEU A 395 -25.55 -23.29 -51.19
N LEU A 396 -25.78 -23.00 -49.89
CA LEU A 396 -26.76 -23.71 -49.08
C LEU A 396 -28.19 -23.59 -49.64
N ASP A 397 -28.55 -22.40 -50.13
CA ASP A 397 -29.87 -22.16 -50.72
C ASP A 397 -30.07 -23.02 -51.96
N ARG A 398 -29.05 -23.15 -52.83
CA ARG A 398 -29.07 -24.03 -53.98
C ARG A 398 -29.11 -25.52 -53.63
N GLU A 399 -28.40 -25.92 -52.58
CA GLU A 399 -28.40 -27.30 -52.08
C GLU A 399 -29.77 -27.70 -51.51
N LEU A 400 -30.41 -26.81 -50.77
CA LEU A 400 -31.74 -27.01 -50.20
C LEU A 400 -32.84 -27.02 -51.26
N SER A 401 -32.72 -26.20 -52.34
CA SER A 401 -33.71 -26.15 -53.44
C SER A 401 -33.62 -27.35 -54.35
N LYS A 402 -32.60 -28.19 -54.31
CA LYS A 402 -32.47 -29.43 -55.09
C LYS A 402 -32.98 -30.68 -54.36
N ARG A 403 -33.31 -30.55 -53.09
CA ARG A 403 -33.87 -31.60 -52.22
C ARG A 403 -35.41 -31.45 -52.20
#